data_d58e9f13b3b9bcc6adf35c255721c2e1
#
_entry.id   d58e9f13b3b9bcc6adf35c255721c2e1
#
_cell.length_a   1.000
_cell.length_b   1.000
_cell.length_c   1.000
_cell.angle_alpha   90.00
_cell.angle_beta   90.00
_cell.angle_gamma   90.00
#
_symmetry.space_group_name_H-M   'P 1'
#
loop_
_entity.id
_entity.type
_entity.pdbx_description
1 polymer ?
#
loop_
_entity_poly.entity_id
_entity_poly.type
_entity_poly.pdbx_seq_one_letter_code
_entity_poly.pdbx_strand_id
1 'polypeptide(L)'
;QAFNTMVPFYANVERTPAYLACTTGEVSTDSFYWVSRMIAAMADASYAKSLIHVERYEEGVLSASRALLNQYDRKISAAEEGQRAALREEANTAIAAELNGAGGSIRLDMTLAGEMEYYNGLVFQGYLESLPRPVLKGGRYDLLMQKFTPGAGAIGFAVYLDELDRLSAPLPPVQKQPTEKTMLNVALPKGRLGDKVYDLLADIGYGCPEDYNATRKLVVENPAAGIRYFLVKPSDVAIYIEHGAADVGIVGKDILTEASADVYELLDTGLGRCRMCVAAPADYQDDPSRPVRVATKFVNIAKSYYASIGRDIDIIKLNGSIELAPILGLSDVIVDIVETGTTLRENGLRVVTEFMPISARFIANKASYQFKHREMDEMLEKLRAALAAKEEKK
;
A
#
# COMPACT_ATOMS: atom_id res chain seq x y z
N GLN A 1 -0.82 11.38 29.06
CA GLN A 1 -1.05 10.02 29.55
C GLN A 1 -0.29 8.99 28.72
N ALA A 2 -0.38 9.01 27.37
CA ALA A 2 0.35 8.09 26.49
C ALA A 2 1.87 8.17 26.66
N PHE A 3 2.42 9.38 26.79
CA PHE A 3 3.87 9.56 26.98
C PHE A 3 4.38 8.90 28.27
N ASN A 4 3.65 9.01 29.38
CA ASN A 4 4.01 8.39 30.64
C ASN A 4 3.89 6.86 30.62
N THR A 5 3.10 6.29 29.70
CA THR A 5 2.99 4.83 29.52
C THR A 5 4.13 4.28 28.64
N MET A 6 4.65 5.10 27.71
CA MET A 6 5.76 4.72 26.83
C MET A 6 7.13 4.79 27.49
N VAL A 7 7.34 5.76 28.41
CA VAL A 7 8.64 5.92 29.11
C VAL A 7 9.09 4.68 29.87
N PRO A 8 8.23 3.95 30.62
CA PRO A 8 8.63 2.69 31.26
C PRO A 8 8.99 1.57 30.27
N PHE A 9 8.31 1.54 29.10
CA PHE A 9 8.61 0.61 28.03
C PHE A 9 10.01 0.87 27.44
N TYR A 10 10.33 2.13 27.14
CA TYR A 10 11.65 2.55 26.68
C TYR A 10 12.76 2.19 27.67
N ALA A 11 12.55 2.45 28.95
CA ALA A 11 13.54 2.15 30.00
C ALA A 11 13.82 0.64 30.13
N ASN A 12 12.82 -0.22 29.87
CA ASN A 12 13.01 -1.68 29.89
C ASN A 12 13.66 -2.17 28.59
N VAL A 13 13.36 -1.59 27.45
CA VAL A 13 14.00 -1.91 26.17
C VAL A 13 15.50 -1.57 26.22
N GLU A 14 15.88 -0.44 26.81
CA GLU A 14 17.29 -0.02 26.94
C GLU A 14 18.14 -0.96 27.79
N ARG A 15 17.54 -1.74 28.68
CA ARG A 15 18.25 -2.63 29.61
C ARG A 15 18.41 -4.06 29.11
N THR A 16 17.86 -4.41 27.97
CA THR A 16 17.93 -5.77 27.44
C THR A 16 19.13 -5.97 26.52
N PRO A 17 19.79 -7.15 26.54
CA PRO A 17 20.93 -7.43 25.68
C PRO A 17 20.69 -7.26 24.21
N ALA A 18 19.44 -7.48 23.75
CA ALA A 18 19.04 -7.33 22.36
C ALA A 18 19.01 -5.85 21.91
N TYR A 19 18.65 -4.91 22.77
CA TYR A 19 18.75 -3.48 22.48
C TYR A 19 20.22 -3.06 22.23
N LEU A 20 21.14 -3.53 23.06
CA LEU A 20 22.57 -3.26 22.87
C LEU A 20 23.09 -3.83 21.56
N ALA A 21 22.63 -5.01 21.13
CA ALA A 21 23.00 -5.59 19.84
C ALA A 21 22.47 -4.78 18.67
N CYS A 22 21.25 -4.26 18.72
CA CYS A 22 20.69 -3.37 17.69
C CYS A 22 21.46 -2.06 17.54
N THR A 23 22.06 -1.56 18.61
CA THR A 23 22.85 -0.31 18.59
C THR A 23 24.28 -0.49 18.06
N THR A 24 24.80 -1.70 18.00
CA THR A 24 26.17 -2.01 17.52
C THR A 24 26.32 -2.17 16.01
N GLY A 25 25.26 -1.98 15.25
CA GLY A 25 25.31 -1.98 13.77
C GLY A 25 25.21 -3.35 13.13
N GLU A 26 25.09 -4.43 13.90
CA GLU A 26 24.81 -5.75 13.36
C GLU A 26 23.34 -5.84 12.97
N VAL A 27 23.05 -6.04 11.67
CA VAL A 27 21.72 -6.43 11.19
C VAL A 27 21.52 -7.87 11.64
N SER A 28 21.08 -8.03 12.87
CA SER A 28 20.87 -9.32 13.47
C SER A 28 19.37 -9.64 13.53
N THR A 29 19.04 -10.91 13.72
CA THR A 29 17.73 -11.41 14.14
C THR A 29 17.15 -10.64 15.31
N ASP A 30 17.98 -10.01 16.09
CA ASP A 30 17.56 -9.18 17.21
C ASP A 30 16.65 -8.03 16.77
N SER A 31 16.82 -7.48 15.55
CA SER A 31 15.91 -6.47 14.99
C SER A 31 14.51 -7.03 14.74
N PHE A 32 14.39 -8.23 14.18
CA PHE A 32 13.12 -8.92 14.00
C PHE A 32 12.44 -9.28 15.31
N TYR A 33 13.23 -9.72 16.26
CA TYR A 33 12.77 -10.03 17.59
C TYR A 33 12.14 -8.80 18.28
N TRP A 34 12.75 -7.63 18.18
CA TRP A 34 12.23 -6.40 18.77
C TRP A 34 10.92 -5.96 18.11
N VAL A 35 10.82 -6.08 16.80
CA VAL A 35 9.56 -5.82 16.07
C VAL A 35 8.47 -6.77 16.54
N SER A 36 8.77 -8.06 16.69
CA SER A 36 7.83 -9.06 17.23
C SER A 36 7.35 -8.73 18.63
N ARG A 37 8.28 -8.34 19.50
CA ARG A 37 7.96 -7.93 20.87
C ARG A 37 7.03 -6.73 20.91
N MET A 38 7.32 -5.71 20.09
CA MET A 38 6.48 -4.52 20.02
C MET A 38 5.09 -4.85 19.52
N ILE A 39 4.97 -5.63 18.44
CA ILE A 39 3.69 -6.08 17.91
C ILE A 39 2.92 -6.92 18.93
N ALA A 40 3.55 -7.87 19.58
CA ALA A 40 2.92 -8.69 20.61
C ALA A 40 2.48 -7.87 21.82
N ALA A 41 3.30 -6.91 22.27
CA ALA A 41 2.95 -6.01 23.38
C ALA A 41 1.76 -5.09 23.05
N MET A 42 1.60 -4.71 21.79
CA MET A 42 0.48 -3.89 21.33
C MET A 42 -0.81 -4.70 21.13
N ALA A 43 -0.70 -5.97 20.73
CA ALA A 43 -1.84 -6.87 20.54
C ALA A 43 -2.47 -7.30 21.87
N ASP A 44 -1.79 -7.14 22.99
CA ASP A 44 -2.31 -7.49 24.33
C ASP A 44 -2.78 -6.23 25.06
N ALA A 45 -4.10 -6.06 25.20
CA ALA A 45 -4.72 -4.89 25.82
C ALA A 45 -4.35 -4.69 27.31
N SER A 46 -3.69 -5.65 27.96
CA SER A 46 -3.15 -5.48 29.31
C SER A 46 -1.63 -5.35 29.28
N TYR A 47 -1.14 -4.14 29.06
CA TYR A 47 0.25 -3.76 28.99
C TYR A 47 1.15 -4.34 30.09
N ALA A 48 0.67 -4.47 31.32
CA ALA A 48 1.41 -5.07 32.42
C ALA A 48 1.57 -6.60 32.30
N LYS A 49 0.62 -7.29 31.65
CA LYS A 49 0.70 -8.73 31.35
C LYS A 49 1.56 -9.01 30.11
N SER A 50 1.57 -8.10 29.13
CA SER A 50 2.39 -8.23 27.92
C SER A 50 3.88 -8.17 28.23
N LEU A 51 4.33 -7.37 29.19
CA LEU A 51 5.73 -7.33 29.65
C LEU A 51 6.18 -8.66 30.27
N ILE A 52 5.31 -9.34 31.01
CA ILE A 52 5.63 -10.65 31.61
C ILE A 52 5.63 -11.75 30.54
N HIS A 53 4.73 -11.69 29.56
CA HIS A 53 4.76 -12.60 28.42
C HIS A 53 5.94 -12.38 27.51
N VAL A 54 6.40 -11.17 27.36
CA VAL A 54 7.57 -10.78 26.59
C VAL A 54 8.84 -11.37 27.19
N GLU A 55 9.02 -11.36 28.52
CA GLU A 55 10.18 -12.00 29.17
C GLU A 55 10.20 -13.52 28.98
N ARG A 56 9.05 -14.20 29.01
CA ARG A 56 8.96 -15.65 28.71
C ARG A 56 9.18 -15.97 27.24
N TYR A 57 8.80 -15.08 26.36
CA TYR A 57 9.05 -15.19 24.92
C TYR A 57 10.57 -15.07 24.62
N GLU A 58 11.30 -14.27 25.40
CA GLU A 58 12.73 -14.07 25.26
C GLU A 58 13.56 -15.35 25.37
N GLU A 59 13.30 -16.19 26.36
CA GLU A 59 14.16 -17.37 26.64
C GLU A 59 14.02 -18.46 25.58
N GLY A 60 12.86 -18.67 24.99
CA GLY A 60 12.63 -19.74 24.02
C GLY A 60 12.88 -19.32 22.58
N VAL A 61 12.32 -18.20 22.15
CA VAL A 61 12.31 -17.78 20.73
C VAL A 61 13.62 -17.16 20.29
N LEU A 62 14.28 -16.37 21.16
CA LEU A 62 15.62 -15.84 20.90
C LEU A 62 16.64 -16.96 20.73
N SER A 63 16.57 -17.96 21.60
CA SER A 63 17.48 -19.11 21.53
C SER A 63 17.26 -19.90 20.24
N ALA A 64 16.02 -20.18 19.85
CA ALA A 64 15.68 -20.89 18.61
C ALA A 64 16.00 -20.07 17.36
N SER A 65 15.67 -18.80 17.34
CA SER A 65 15.95 -17.91 16.21
C SER A 65 17.47 -17.68 16.02
N ARG A 66 18.24 -17.53 17.09
CA ARG A 66 19.71 -17.47 17.05
C ARG A 66 20.34 -18.78 16.56
N ALA A 67 19.79 -19.92 16.98
CA ALA A 67 20.27 -21.23 16.51
C ALA A 67 20.05 -21.38 15.00
N LEU A 68 18.87 -20.99 14.51
CA LEU A 68 18.54 -20.99 13.08
C LEU A 68 19.46 -20.04 12.29
N LEU A 69 19.67 -18.82 12.76
CA LEU A 69 20.60 -17.87 12.11
C LEU A 69 22.01 -18.44 12.00
N ASN A 70 22.56 -18.90 13.12
CA ASN A 70 23.91 -19.45 13.12
C ASN A 70 24.03 -20.68 12.18
N GLN A 71 22.95 -21.43 12.01
CA GLN A 71 22.89 -22.54 11.06
C GLN A 71 22.90 -22.01 9.62
N TYR A 72 22.07 -21.00 9.30
CA TYR A 72 22.00 -20.44 7.96
C TYR A 72 23.23 -19.62 7.60
N ASP A 73 23.80 -18.87 8.52
CA ASP A 73 25.07 -18.14 8.30
C ASP A 73 26.20 -19.08 7.90
N ARG A 74 26.28 -20.25 8.53
CA ARG A 74 27.26 -21.28 8.13
C ARG A 74 26.96 -21.82 6.72
N LYS A 75 25.70 -22.10 6.40
CA LYS A 75 25.28 -22.58 5.05
C LYS A 75 25.58 -21.53 3.98
N ILE A 76 25.21 -20.26 4.24
CA ILE A 76 25.40 -19.14 3.32
C ILE A 76 26.89 -18.87 3.09
N SER A 77 27.70 -18.92 4.17
CA SER A 77 29.14 -18.71 4.07
C SER A 77 29.86 -19.81 3.29
N ALA A 78 29.35 -21.03 3.36
CA ALA A 78 29.91 -22.19 2.64
C ALA A 78 29.38 -22.33 1.19
N ALA A 79 28.34 -21.58 0.81
CA ALA A 79 27.69 -21.70 -0.49
C ALA A 79 28.36 -20.86 -1.57
N GLU A 80 28.25 -21.30 -2.81
CA GLU A 80 28.63 -20.51 -4.00
C GLU A 80 27.73 -19.27 -4.13
N GLU A 81 28.25 -18.23 -4.77
CA GLU A 81 27.61 -16.91 -4.84
C GLU A 81 26.19 -16.98 -5.42
N GLY A 82 25.97 -17.81 -6.44
CA GLY A 82 24.65 -18.02 -7.05
C GLY A 82 23.61 -18.68 -6.16
N GLN A 83 24.02 -19.39 -5.09
CA GLN A 83 23.12 -20.07 -4.17
C GLN A 83 22.78 -19.23 -2.92
N ARG A 84 23.57 -18.20 -2.62
CA ARG A 84 23.44 -17.39 -1.40
C ARG A 84 22.11 -16.66 -1.30
N ALA A 85 21.57 -16.19 -2.43
CA ALA A 85 20.28 -15.50 -2.45
C ALA A 85 19.13 -16.42 -2.04
N ALA A 86 19.07 -17.64 -2.59
CA ALA A 86 18.06 -18.64 -2.26
C ALA A 86 18.16 -19.08 -0.80
N LEU A 87 19.38 -19.28 -0.28
CA LEU A 87 19.61 -19.63 1.13
C LEU A 87 19.22 -18.51 2.09
N ARG A 88 19.36 -17.25 1.71
CA ARG A 88 18.86 -16.11 2.51
C ARG A 88 17.33 -16.09 2.56
N GLU A 89 16.67 -16.36 1.45
CA GLU A 89 15.21 -16.45 1.39
C GLU A 89 14.67 -17.62 2.22
N GLU A 90 15.34 -18.79 2.16
CA GLU A 90 15.04 -19.94 3.01
C GLU A 90 15.24 -19.63 4.51
N ALA A 91 16.32 -18.95 4.86
CA ALA A 91 16.60 -18.47 6.22
C ALA A 91 15.52 -17.53 6.74
N ASN A 92 15.14 -16.54 5.93
CA ASN A 92 14.10 -15.57 6.28
C ASN A 92 12.74 -16.26 6.50
N THR A 93 12.40 -17.24 5.66
CA THR A 93 11.17 -18.03 5.81
C THR A 93 11.18 -18.86 7.08
N ALA A 94 12.31 -19.53 7.39
CA ALA A 94 12.44 -20.35 8.58
C ALA A 94 12.38 -19.50 9.87
N ILE A 95 13.04 -18.34 9.88
CA ILE A 95 13.02 -17.41 11.02
C ILE A 95 11.61 -16.81 11.19
N ALA A 96 10.95 -16.41 10.11
CA ALA A 96 9.58 -15.92 10.18
C ALA A 96 8.60 -16.98 10.70
N ALA A 97 8.79 -18.25 10.33
CA ALA A 97 7.98 -19.36 10.84
C ALA A 97 8.17 -19.58 12.33
N GLU A 98 9.41 -19.50 12.84
CA GLU A 98 9.70 -19.62 14.27
C GLU A 98 9.08 -18.47 15.07
N LEU A 99 9.22 -17.23 14.57
CA LEU A 99 8.64 -16.05 15.19
C LEU A 99 7.10 -16.10 15.17
N ASN A 100 6.50 -16.62 14.10
CA ASN A 100 5.04 -16.78 13.98
C ASN A 100 4.48 -17.89 14.90
N GLY A 101 5.28 -18.90 15.21
CA GLY A 101 4.91 -19.96 16.15
C GLY A 101 4.64 -19.48 17.57
N ALA A 102 5.11 -18.31 17.91
CA ALA A 102 5.06 -17.73 19.26
C ALA A 102 3.89 -16.74 19.50
N GLY A 103 2.89 -16.71 18.62
CA GLY A 103 1.62 -15.98 18.84
C GLY A 103 1.49 -14.62 18.17
N GLY A 104 2.52 -14.15 17.48
CA GLY A 104 2.44 -12.98 16.59
C GLY A 104 2.61 -13.40 15.13
N SER A 105 2.08 -12.63 14.19
CA SER A 105 2.34 -12.80 12.77
C SER A 105 3.37 -11.77 12.32
N ILE A 106 4.58 -12.21 11.98
CA ILE A 106 5.61 -11.38 11.39
C ILE A 106 5.81 -11.80 9.96
N ARG A 107 5.76 -10.84 9.06
CA ARG A 107 6.00 -11.04 7.64
C ARG A 107 7.16 -10.16 7.19
N LEU A 108 8.09 -10.76 6.44
CA LEU A 108 9.09 -10.00 5.72
C LEU A 108 8.44 -9.44 4.44
N ASP A 109 8.38 -8.12 4.34
CA ASP A 109 7.82 -7.41 3.18
C ASP A 109 8.89 -6.50 2.59
N MET A 110 9.43 -6.90 1.44
CA MET A 110 10.47 -6.14 0.73
C MET A 110 9.93 -4.91 0.00
N THR A 111 8.59 -4.74 -0.04
CA THR A 111 7.95 -3.58 -0.66
C THR A 111 7.78 -2.41 0.29
N LEU A 112 8.01 -2.62 1.60
CA LEU A 112 8.02 -1.55 2.58
C LEU A 112 9.16 -0.57 2.29
N ALA A 113 8.83 0.55 1.65
CA ALA A 113 9.72 1.68 1.53
C ALA A 113 9.62 2.56 2.78
N GLY A 114 10.75 3.01 3.29
CA GLY A 114 10.74 3.99 4.39
C GLY A 114 10.18 5.32 3.89
N GLU A 115 9.09 5.79 4.48
CA GLU A 115 8.51 7.11 4.20
C GLU A 115 9.43 8.26 4.65
N MET A 116 10.39 7.97 5.51
CA MET A 116 11.32 8.93 6.10
C MET A 116 12.72 8.70 5.55
N GLU A 117 13.29 9.72 4.91
CA GLU A 117 14.63 9.67 4.31
C GLU A 117 15.76 9.40 5.31
N TYR A 118 15.49 9.54 6.61
CA TYR A 118 16.50 9.28 7.65
C TYR A 118 16.59 7.81 8.07
N TYR A 119 15.67 6.94 7.64
CA TYR A 119 15.80 5.50 7.89
C TYR A 119 16.92 4.91 7.03
N ASN A 120 17.77 4.13 7.66
CA ASN A 120 18.87 3.44 7.00
C ASN A 120 18.95 1.98 7.46
N GLY A 121 18.23 1.12 6.81
CA GLY A 121 18.19 -0.30 7.12
C GLY A 121 16.78 -0.82 7.38
N LEU A 122 16.55 -1.48 8.51
CA LEU A 122 15.25 -2.07 8.85
C LEU A 122 14.18 -0.99 9.01
N VAL A 123 13.07 -1.17 8.31
CA VAL A 123 11.81 -0.44 8.49
C VAL A 123 10.73 -1.46 8.85
N PHE A 124 9.82 -1.10 9.73
CA PHE A 124 8.74 -1.99 10.14
C PHE A 124 7.43 -1.25 10.35
N GLN A 125 6.33 -1.97 10.15
CA GLN A 125 4.97 -1.48 10.39
C GLN A 125 4.17 -2.54 11.12
N GLY A 126 3.32 -2.12 12.07
CA GLY A 126 2.42 -2.98 12.82
C GLY A 126 0.97 -2.70 12.45
N TYR A 127 0.20 -3.76 12.25
CA TYR A 127 -1.19 -3.69 11.85
C TYR A 127 -2.09 -4.43 12.83
N LEU A 128 -3.34 -3.99 12.94
CA LEU A 128 -4.41 -4.71 13.64
C LEU A 128 -5.52 -5.03 12.63
N GLU A 129 -6.07 -6.26 12.71
CA GLU A 129 -7.02 -6.78 11.72
C GLU A 129 -8.26 -5.91 11.52
N SER A 130 -8.72 -5.24 12.58
CA SER A 130 -9.90 -4.38 12.54
C SER A 130 -9.61 -2.93 12.12
N LEU A 131 -8.36 -2.58 11.84
CA LEU A 131 -7.95 -1.22 11.50
C LEU A 131 -7.38 -1.14 10.08
N PRO A 132 -7.77 -0.11 9.31
CA PRO A 132 -7.39 0.02 7.90
C PRO A 132 -5.95 0.48 7.67
N ARG A 133 -5.30 0.99 8.73
CA ARG A 133 -3.97 1.59 8.66
C ARG A 133 -3.03 0.98 9.69
N PRO A 134 -1.69 1.07 9.49
CA PRO A 134 -0.75 0.63 10.50
C PRO A 134 -0.90 1.46 11.77
N VAL A 135 -0.90 0.79 12.91
CA VAL A 135 -0.94 1.42 14.24
C VAL A 135 0.45 1.68 14.81
N LEU A 136 1.48 1.14 14.15
CA LEU A 136 2.87 1.32 14.51
C LEU A 136 3.70 1.44 13.24
N LYS A 137 4.60 2.44 13.21
CA LYS A 137 5.62 2.57 12.17
C LYS A 137 6.96 2.88 12.82
N GLY A 138 8.03 2.27 12.34
CA GLY A 138 9.35 2.50 12.87
C GLY A 138 10.46 2.03 11.95
N GLY A 139 11.69 2.29 12.37
CA GLY A 139 12.87 1.89 11.62
C GLY A 139 14.16 2.28 12.28
N ARG A 140 15.27 1.82 11.70
CA ARG A 140 16.62 2.16 12.10
C ARG A 140 17.04 3.49 11.48
N TYR A 141 17.67 4.39 12.26
CA TYR A 141 18.07 5.73 11.82
C TYR A 141 19.45 6.15 12.33
N ASP A 142 20.43 5.29 12.16
CA ASP A 142 21.80 5.52 12.61
C ASP A 142 22.42 6.77 11.97
N LEU A 143 22.19 7.01 10.68
CA LEU A 143 22.73 8.17 9.96
C LEU A 143 22.24 9.49 10.55
N LEU A 144 21.02 9.52 11.07
CA LEU A 144 20.52 10.68 11.80
C LEU A 144 21.24 10.85 13.13
N MET A 145 21.39 9.76 13.89
CA MET A 145 22.03 9.78 15.21
C MET A 145 23.51 10.12 15.13
N GLN A 146 24.23 9.67 14.11
CA GLN A 146 25.63 10.01 13.87
C GLN A 146 25.90 11.52 13.71
N LYS A 147 24.88 12.30 13.32
CA LYS A 147 24.99 13.78 13.29
C LYS A 147 25.08 14.40 14.68
N PHE A 148 24.61 13.70 15.71
CA PHE A 148 24.65 14.16 17.11
C PHE A 148 25.77 13.50 17.91
N THR A 149 25.97 12.20 17.67
CA THR A 149 26.99 11.39 18.41
C THR A 149 27.65 10.44 17.43
N PRO A 150 28.95 10.62 17.09
CA PRO A 150 29.69 9.73 16.20
C PRO A 150 29.64 8.27 16.69
N GLY A 151 29.32 7.34 15.80
CA GLY A 151 29.24 5.92 16.10
C GLY A 151 27.95 5.46 16.80
N ALA A 152 27.01 6.39 17.08
CA ALA A 152 25.71 6.03 17.64
C ALA A 152 24.78 5.45 16.57
N GLY A 153 24.06 4.39 16.93
CA GLY A 153 22.93 3.86 16.17
C GLY A 153 21.63 4.00 16.96
N ALA A 154 20.51 4.03 16.27
CA ALA A 154 19.21 4.03 16.92
C ALA A 154 18.15 3.33 16.07
N ILE A 155 17.20 2.72 16.78
CA ILE A 155 15.93 2.23 16.25
C ILE A 155 14.81 2.88 17.06
N GLY A 156 13.77 3.30 16.40
CA GLY A 156 12.62 3.92 17.06
C GLY A 156 11.34 3.69 16.29
N PHE A 157 10.23 4.04 16.94
CA PHE A 157 8.92 3.86 16.38
C PHE A 157 7.94 4.90 16.91
N ALA A 158 6.86 5.10 16.16
CA ALA A 158 5.68 5.86 16.55
C ALA A 158 4.48 4.92 16.65
N VAL A 159 3.65 5.14 17.68
CA VAL A 159 2.34 4.49 17.83
C VAL A 159 1.26 5.51 17.52
N TYR A 160 0.35 5.16 16.62
CA TYR A 160 -0.74 6.03 16.19
C TYR A 160 -1.95 5.78 17.09
N LEU A 161 -2.12 6.61 18.13
CA LEU A 161 -3.19 6.46 19.12
C LEU A 161 -4.56 6.77 18.54
N ASP A 162 -4.63 7.68 17.59
CA ASP A 162 -5.84 8.03 16.85
C ASP A 162 -6.41 6.85 16.04
N GLU A 163 -5.54 5.99 15.51
CA GLU A 163 -5.99 4.73 14.90
C GLU A 163 -6.47 3.73 15.96
N LEU A 164 -5.81 3.63 17.10
CA LEU A 164 -6.24 2.77 18.20
C LEU A 164 -7.57 3.18 18.82
N ASP A 165 -7.88 4.47 18.87
CA ASP A 165 -9.15 5.01 19.36
C ASP A 165 -10.36 4.58 18.51
N ARG A 166 -10.12 4.10 17.27
CA ARG A 166 -11.16 3.53 16.39
C ARG A 166 -11.57 2.11 16.79
N LEU A 167 -10.85 1.46 17.69
CA LEU A 167 -11.23 0.16 18.21
C LEU A 167 -12.48 0.31 19.10
N SER A 168 -13.64 -0.11 18.58
CA SER A 168 -14.94 0.00 19.26
C SER A 168 -15.14 -1.02 20.39
N ALA A 169 -14.24 -2.00 20.54
CA ALA A 169 -14.30 -3.05 21.55
C ALA A 169 -12.88 -3.55 21.87
N PRO A 170 -12.64 -4.15 23.06
CA PRO A 170 -11.42 -4.87 23.35
C PRO A 170 -11.18 -5.92 22.25
N LEU A 171 -9.94 -6.00 21.75
CA LEU A 171 -9.53 -7.01 20.77
C LEU A 171 -9.93 -8.40 21.31
N PRO A 172 -10.66 -9.22 20.54
CA PRO A 172 -10.94 -10.58 20.95
C PRO A 172 -9.62 -11.33 21.13
N PRO A 173 -9.52 -12.24 22.12
CA PRO A 173 -8.35 -13.09 22.25
C PRO A 173 -8.11 -13.81 20.92
N VAL A 174 -6.87 -13.86 20.49
CA VAL A 174 -6.46 -14.54 19.24
C VAL A 174 -6.92 -16.00 19.30
N GLN A 175 -8.12 -16.25 18.81
CA GLN A 175 -8.60 -17.61 18.56
C GLN A 175 -8.14 -17.95 17.13
N LYS A 176 -7.30 -18.98 17.00
CA LYS A 176 -7.09 -19.64 15.72
C LYS A 176 -8.46 -20.14 15.25
N GLN A 177 -9.14 -19.35 14.42
CA GLN A 177 -10.39 -19.81 13.81
C GLN A 177 -10.09 -20.83 12.72
N PRO A 178 -10.88 -21.91 12.64
CA PRO A 178 -10.81 -22.83 11.52
C PRO A 178 -11.25 -22.08 10.25
N THR A 179 -10.59 -22.34 9.18
CA THR A 179 -10.75 -21.99 7.78
C THR A 179 -12.19 -21.76 7.27
N GLU A 180 -12.91 -20.78 7.75
CA GLU A 180 -13.99 -20.18 6.98
C GLU A 180 -13.35 -19.28 5.91
N LYS A 181 -13.79 -19.43 4.66
CA LYS A 181 -13.31 -18.63 3.55
C LYS A 181 -13.55 -17.16 3.87
N THR A 182 -12.49 -16.41 4.14
CA THR A 182 -12.58 -14.98 4.48
C THR A 182 -13.17 -14.23 3.29
N MET A 183 -14.24 -13.50 3.50
CA MET A 183 -14.91 -12.75 2.43
C MET A 183 -14.08 -11.53 2.04
N LEU A 184 -13.75 -11.39 0.75
CA LEU A 184 -13.10 -10.22 0.18
C LEU A 184 -14.13 -9.15 -0.17
N ASN A 185 -13.94 -7.96 0.33
CA ASN A 185 -14.70 -6.77 -0.01
C ASN A 185 -14.04 -6.05 -1.18
N VAL A 186 -14.76 -5.90 -2.29
CA VAL A 186 -14.25 -5.34 -3.54
C VAL A 186 -14.95 -4.04 -3.87
N ALA A 187 -14.22 -2.95 -3.95
CA ALA A 187 -14.73 -1.69 -4.48
C ALA A 187 -14.78 -1.75 -6.03
N LEU A 188 -15.99 -1.85 -6.58
CA LEU A 188 -16.23 -1.92 -8.01
C LEU A 188 -16.67 -0.55 -8.54
N PRO A 189 -15.93 0.07 -9.48
CA PRO A 189 -16.31 1.34 -10.05
C PRO A 189 -17.59 1.20 -10.91
N LYS A 190 -18.50 2.16 -10.81
CA LYS A 190 -19.66 2.22 -11.71
C LYS A 190 -19.28 2.72 -13.10
N GLY A 191 -19.98 2.25 -14.13
CA GLY A 191 -19.83 2.66 -15.52
C GLY A 191 -18.91 1.76 -16.34
N ARG A 192 -18.55 2.18 -17.54
CA ARG A 192 -17.87 1.36 -18.58
C ARG A 192 -16.64 0.59 -18.09
N LEU A 193 -15.84 1.18 -17.20
CA LEU A 193 -14.69 0.48 -16.62
C LEU A 193 -15.16 -0.62 -15.66
N GLY A 194 -16.17 -0.31 -14.83
CA GLY A 194 -16.72 -1.27 -13.88
C GLY A 194 -17.33 -2.49 -14.55
N ASP A 195 -18.04 -2.30 -15.67
CA ASP A 195 -18.61 -3.40 -16.43
C ASP A 195 -17.50 -4.35 -16.93
N LYS A 196 -16.44 -3.79 -17.54
CA LYS A 196 -15.28 -4.58 -18.00
C LYS A 196 -14.54 -5.28 -16.85
N VAL A 197 -14.46 -4.63 -15.70
CA VAL A 197 -13.82 -5.20 -14.49
C VAL A 197 -14.67 -6.33 -13.94
N TYR A 198 -15.98 -6.12 -13.84
CA TYR A 198 -16.90 -7.16 -13.35
C TYR A 198 -16.89 -8.39 -14.25
N ASP A 199 -16.97 -8.20 -15.56
CA ASP A 199 -16.90 -9.29 -16.54
C ASP A 199 -15.60 -10.09 -16.38
N LEU A 200 -14.45 -9.39 -16.22
CA LEU A 200 -13.18 -10.05 -15.99
C LEU A 200 -13.15 -10.86 -14.69
N LEU A 201 -13.71 -10.32 -13.60
CA LEU A 201 -13.79 -11.00 -12.31
C LEU A 201 -14.79 -12.18 -12.36
N ALA A 202 -15.89 -12.05 -13.08
CA ALA A 202 -16.86 -13.11 -13.30
C ALA A 202 -16.25 -14.27 -14.10
N ASP A 203 -15.49 -13.97 -15.16
CA ASP A 203 -14.78 -14.96 -15.99
C ASP A 203 -13.83 -15.84 -15.15
N ILE A 204 -13.26 -15.32 -14.07
CA ILE A 204 -12.33 -16.04 -13.20
C ILE A 204 -12.99 -16.61 -11.93
N GLY A 205 -14.33 -16.66 -11.89
CA GLY A 205 -15.10 -17.33 -10.85
C GLY A 205 -15.56 -16.45 -9.69
N TYR A 206 -15.46 -15.15 -9.80
CA TYR A 206 -15.92 -14.19 -8.77
C TYR A 206 -17.23 -13.47 -9.14
N GLY A 207 -17.98 -13.97 -10.14
CA GLY A 207 -19.30 -13.44 -10.51
C GLY A 207 -20.33 -13.62 -9.40
N CYS A 208 -21.29 -12.70 -9.29
CA CYS A 208 -22.43 -12.82 -8.40
C CYS A 208 -23.61 -13.51 -9.09
N PRO A 209 -24.44 -14.25 -8.34
CA PRO A 209 -25.67 -14.85 -8.90
C PRO A 209 -26.70 -13.80 -9.35
N GLU A 210 -26.75 -12.65 -8.67
CA GLU A 210 -27.60 -11.53 -9.05
C GLU A 210 -26.95 -10.71 -10.19
N ASP A 211 -27.75 -10.33 -11.18
CA ASP A 211 -27.31 -9.37 -12.20
C ASP A 211 -27.09 -7.99 -11.57
N TYR A 212 -25.80 -7.64 -11.40
CA TYR A 212 -25.43 -6.39 -10.76
C TYR A 212 -25.87 -5.15 -11.54
N ASN A 213 -26.08 -5.27 -12.86
CA ASN A 213 -26.57 -4.18 -13.70
C ASN A 213 -28.09 -3.97 -13.58
N ALA A 214 -28.84 -5.01 -13.24
CA ALA A 214 -30.29 -4.96 -13.08
C ALA A 214 -30.73 -4.51 -11.67
N THR A 215 -29.82 -4.52 -10.69
CA THR A 215 -30.13 -4.17 -9.31
C THR A 215 -29.85 -2.70 -8.98
N ARG A 216 -30.66 -2.11 -8.10
CA ARG A 216 -30.36 -0.81 -7.47
C ARG A 216 -29.55 -0.94 -6.17
N LYS A 217 -29.24 -2.17 -5.76
CA LYS A 217 -28.43 -2.42 -4.56
C LYS A 217 -27.01 -1.83 -4.78
N LEU A 218 -26.45 -1.28 -3.73
CA LEU A 218 -25.06 -0.79 -3.73
C LEU A 218 -24.07 -1.87 -3.26
N VAL A 219 -24.60 -2.98 -2.73
CA VAL A 219 -23.84 -4.13 -2.25
C VAL A 219 -24.43 -5.38 -2.88
N VAL A 220 -23.59 -6.18 -3.51
CA VAL A 220 -23.92 -7.51 -4.05
C VAL A 220 -22.90 -8.52 -3.59
N GLU A 221 -23.35 -9.74 -3.30
CA GLU A 221 -22.53 -10.76 -2.64
C GLU A 221 -22.58 -12.10 -3.35
N ASN A 222 -21.47 -12.82 -3.31
CA ASN A 222 -21.40 -14.25 -3.62
C ASN A 222 -20.62 -14.95 -2.49
N PRO A 223 -21.30 -15.42 -1.43
CA PRO A 223 -20.65 -16.12 -0.33
C PRO A 223 -19.92 -17.40 -0.76
N ALA A 224 -20.41 -18.11 -1.79
CA ALA A 224 -19.77 -19.32 -2.32
C ALA A 224 -18.40 -19.00 -2.95
N ALA A 225 -18.26 -17.86 -3.60
CA ALA A 225 -16.99 -17.37 -4.12
C ALA A 225 -16.14 -16.62 -3.05
N GLY A 226 -16.72 -16.30 -1.89
CA GLY A 226 -16.07 -15.53 -0.83
C GLY A 226 -15.88 -14.07 -1.21
N ILE A 227 -16.85 -13.43 -1.90
CA ILE A 227 -16.71 -12.07 -2.41
C ILE A 227 -17.95 -11.21 -2.14
N ARG A 228 -17.71 -9.92 -1.88
CA ARG A 228 -18.73 -8.87 -1.73
C ARG A 228 -18.28 -7.64 -2.51
N TYR A 229 -19.14 -7.14 -3.40
CA TYR A 229 -18.90 -5.95 -4.18
C TYR A 229 -19.60 -4.73 -3.59
N PHE A 230 -18.89 -3.61 -3.52
CA PHE A 230 -19.44 -2.28 -3.26
C PHE A 230 -19.41 -1.46 -4.55
N LEU A 231 -20.59 -1.03 -5.01
CA LEU A 231 -20.74 -0.27 -6.25
C LEU A 231 -20.55 1.22 -5.98
N VAL A 232 -19.36 1.74 -6.26
CA VAL A 232 -18.95 3.11 -5.93
C VAL A 232 -18.65 3.94 -7.18
N LYS A 233 -18.53 5.26 -7.03
CA LYS A 233 -18.03 6.09 -8.12
C LYS A 233 -16.56 5.78 -8.38
N PRO A 234 -16.07 5.84 -9.64
CA PRO A 234 -14.64 5.61 -9.94
C PRO A 234 -13.69 6.45 -9.10
N SER A 235 -14.02 7.74 -8.86
CA SER A 235 -13.22 8.65 -8.02
C SER A 235 -13.07 8.20 -6.57
N ASP A 236 -13.98 7.37 -6.07
CA ASP A 236 -14.08 7.04 -4.67
C ASP A 236 -13.45 5.66 -4.36
N VAL A 237 -13.17 4.84 -5.39
CA VAL A 237 -12.61 3.48 -5.22
C VAL A 237 -11.36 3.48 -4.35
N ALA A 238 -10.40 4.34 -4.66
CA ALA A 238 -9.15 4.42 -3.91
C ALA A 238 -9.37 4.81 -2.43
N ILE A 239 -10.32 5.71 -2.17
CA ILE A 239 -10.68 6.17 -0.83
C ILE A 239 -11.28 5.02 0.00
N TYR A 240 -12.22 4.24 -0.58
CA TYR A 240 -12.83 3.10 0.10
C TYR A 240 -11.79 2.03 0.47
N ILE A 241 -10.78 1.83 -0.37
CA ILE A 241 -9.71 0.88 -0.12
C ILE A 241 -8.72 1.43 0.91
N GLU A 242 -8.26 2.66 0.77
CA GLU A 242 -7.34 3.29 1.72
C GLU A 242 -7.90 3.29 3.15
N HIS A 243 -9.20 3.52 3.30
CA HIS A 243 -9.88 3.54 4.60
C HIS A 243 -10.37 2.16 5.07
N GLY A 244 -10.05 1.08 4.36
CA GLY A 244 -10.35 -0.30 4.75
C GLY A 244 -11.83 -0.68 4.66
N ALA A 245 -12.68 0.15 4.05
CA ALA A 245 -14.06 -0.22 3.77
C ALA A 245 -14.17 -1.30 2.70
N ALA A 246 -13.20 -1.33 1.78
CA ALA A 246 -12.97 -2.42 0.84
C ALA A 246 -11.53 -2.92 0.97
N ASP A 247 -11.35 -4.22 0.73
CA ASP A 247 -10.04 -4.88 0.79
C ASP A 247 -9.23 -4.66 -0.49
N VAL A 248 -9.92 -4.75 -1.64
CA VAL A 248 -9.34 -4.60 -2.98
C VAL A 248 -10.27 -3.85 -3.94
N GLY A 249 -9.74 -3.44 -5.07
CA GLY A 249 -10.53 -2.86 -6.16
C GLY A 249 -9.71 -2.60 -7.41
N ILE A 250 -10.38 -2.15 -8.46
CA ILE A 250 -9.72 -1.76 -9.72
C ILE A 250 -10.10 -0.32 -10.06
N VAL A 251 -9.10 0.51 -10.28
CA VAL A 251 -9.26 1.96 -10.50
C VAL A 251 -8.22 2.47 -11.50
N GLY A 252 -8.54 3.53 -12.21
CA GLY A 252 -7.60 4.18 -13.14
C GLY A 252 -6.37 4.75 -12.43
N LYS A 253 -5.20 4.64 -13.08
CA LYS A 253 -3.93 5.19 -12.58
C LYS A 253 -4.02 6.71 -12.35
N ASP A 254 -4.81 7.42 -13.13
CA ASP A 254 -5.11 8.84 -12.97
C ASP A 254 -5.70 9.16 -11.59
N ILE A 255 -6.69 8.39 -11.16
CA ILE A 255 -7.35 8.56 -9.85
C ILE A 255 -6.38 8.27 -8.71
N LEU A 256 -5.60 7.17 -8.82
CA LEU A 256 -4.58 6.84 -7.82
C LEU A 256 -3.55 7.95 -7.68
N THR A 257 -3.04 8.44 -8.81
CA THR A 257 -1.99 9.48 -8.80
C THR A 257 -2.55 10.81 -8.30
N GLU A 258 -3.77 11.19 -8.69
CA GLU A 258 -4.41 12.43 -8.23
C GLU A 258 -4.72 12.39 -6.74
N ALA A 259 -5.20 11.25 -6.23
CA ALA A 259 -5.53 11.07 -4.81
C ALA A 259 -4.29 10.86 -3.92
N SER A 260 -3.14 10.45 -4.50
CA SER A 260 -1.96 10.01 -3.74
C SER A 260 -2.31 8.98 -2.66
N ALA A 261 -3.23 8.04 -3.00
CA ALA A 261 -3.79 7.08 -2.05
C ALA A 261 -2.73 6.12 -1.50
N ASP A 262 -2.74 5.88 -0.19
CA ASP A 262 -1.82 4.98 0.51
C ASP A 262 -2.30 3.52 0.43
N VAL A 263 -2.14 2.89 -0.75
CA VAL A 263 -2.57 1.53 -1.06
C VAL A 263 -1.46 0.75 -1.76
N TYR A 264 -1.57 -0.59 -1.78
CA TYR A 264 -0.73 -1.40 -2.68
C TYR A 264 -1.29 -1.38 -4.10
N GLU A 265 -0.44 -1.10 -5.08
CA GLU A 265 -0.71 -1.28 -6.50
C GLU A 265 -0.11 -2.63 -6.93
N LEU A 266 -0.98 -3.66 -7.12
CA LEU A 266 -0.55 -5.04 -7.29
C LEU A 266 -0.44 -5.48 -8.76
N LEU A 267 -1.27 -4.92 -9.66
CA LEU A 267 -1.30 -5.31 -11.06
C LEU A 267 -1.77 -4.17 -11.96
N ASP A 268 -1.10 -3.98 -13.09
CA ASP A 268 -1.63 -3.26 -14.24
C ASP A 268 -2.53 -4.21 -15.05
N THR A 269 -3.83 -3.93 -15.07
CA THR A 269 -4.79 -4.77 -15.80
C THR A 269 -4.81 -4.50 -17.31
N GLY A 270 -4.19 -3.41 -17.76
CA GLY A 270 -4.26 -2.97 -19.15
C GLY A 270 -5.64 -2.54 -19.63
N LEU A 271 -6.66 -2.54 -18.75
CA LEU A 271 -8.01 -2.09 -19.07
C LEU A 271 -8.07 -0.56 -19.10
N GLY A 272 -8.95 -0.01 -19.97
CA GLY A 272 -9.20 1.43 -20.02
C GLY A 272 -7.96 2.25 -20.39
N ARG A 273 -7.09 1.75 -21.26
CA ARG A 273 -5.89 2.45 -21.71
C ARG A 273 -6.23 3.81 -22.29
N CYS A 274 -5.61 4.83 -21.73
CA CYS A 274 -5.65 6.21 -22.19
C CYS A 274 -4.35 6.92 -21.76
N ARG A 275 -4.29 8.22 -21.90
CA ARG A 275 -3.10 8.99 -21.57
C ARG A 275 -3.45 10.35 -20.98
N MET A 276 -2.66 10.83 -20.05
CA MET A 276 -2.73 12.20 -19.55
C MET A 276 -1.97 13.10 -20.49
N CYS A 277 -2.62 14.17 -20.92
CA CYS A 277 -2.08 15.08 -21.92
C CYS A 277 -2.22 16.53 -21.47
N VAL A 278 -1.30 17.36 -21.96
CA VAL A 278 -1.52 18.80 -22.08
C VAL A 278 -2.15 19.03 -23.46
N ALA A 279 -3.28 19.72 -23.51
CA ALA A 279 -3.91 20.13 -24.74
C ALA A 279 -4.20 21.65 -24.76
N ALA A 280 -4.19 22.24 -25.95
CA ALA A 280 -4.34 23.68 -26.11
C ALA A 280 -4.99 23.99 -27.48
N PRO A 281 -5.48 25.23 -27.69
CA PRO A 281 -5.87 25.72 -29.03
C PRO A 281 -4.77 25.50 -30.06
N ALA A 282 -5.17 25.36 -31.33
CA ALA A 282 -4.21 25.04 -32.39
C ALA A 282 -3.11 26.10 -32.58
N ASP A 283 -3.43 27.36 -32.31
CA ASP A 283 -2.53 28.53 -32.36
C ASP A 283 -1.76 28.85 -31.09
N TYR A 284 -1.95 28.04 -30.05
CA TYR A 284 -1.29 28.25 -28.77
C TYR A 284 0.25 28.21 -28.92
N GLN A 285 0.89 29.23 -28.35
CA GLN A 285 2.35 29.33 -28.16
C GLN A 285 2.62 29.60 -26.68
N ASP A 286 3.55 28.85 -26.09
CA ASP A 286 3.93 29.04 -24.69
C ASP A 286 4.73 30.35 -24.53
N ASP A 287 4.37 31.12 -23.53
CA ASP A 287 5.09 32.34 -23.12
C ASP A 287 5.78 32.10 -21.77
N PRO A 288 7.09 31.83 -21.77
CA PRO A 288 7.84 31.54 -20.55
C PRO A 288 7.96 32.72 -19.58
N SER A 289 7.59 33.95 -20.01
CA SER A 289 7.67 35.15 -19.16
C SER A 289 6.54 35.24 -18.11
N ARG A 290 5.52 34.40 -18.21
CA ARG A 290 4.36 34.36 -17.29
C ARG A 290 3.97 32.94 -16.94
N PRO A 291 3.32 32.70 -15.77
CA PRO A 291 2.75 31.41 -15.45
C PRO A 291 1.72 30.94 -16.50
N VAL A 292 1.69 29.65 -16.83
CA VAL A 292 0.68 29.05 -17.69
C VAL A 292 -0.60 28.83 -16.91
N ARG A 293 -1.73 29.32 -17.41
CA ARG A 293 -3.06 29.05 -16.83
C ARG A 293 -3.53 27.68 -17.28
N VAL A 294 -3.65 26.75 -16.34
CA VAL A 294 -3.95 25.32 -16.57
C VAL A 294 -5.33 24.99 -16.01
N ALA A 295 -6.30 24.68 -16.86
CA ALA A 295 -7.58 24.16 -16.39
C ALA A 295 -7.53 22.63 -16.32
N THR A 296 -7.95 22.06 -15.20
CA THR A 296 -7.89 20.61 -14.97
C THR A 296 -8.77 20.18 -13.80
N LYS A 297 -9.20 18.92 -13.79
CA LYS A 297 -9.71 18.24 -12.60
C LYS A 297 -8.58 17.51 -11.84
N PHE A 298 -7.40 17.33 -12.46
CA PHE A 298 -6.25 16.60 -11.96
C PHE A 298 -5.17 17.56 -11.46
N VAL A 299 -5.46 18.21 -10.34
CA VAL A 299 -4.63 19.31 -9.80
C VAL A 299 -3.23 18.84 -9.40
N ASN A 300 -3.16 17.70 -8.70
CA ASN A 300 -1.90 17.16 -8.19
C ASN A 300 -1.02 16.63 -9.32
N ILE A 301 -1.63 15.95 -10.29
CA ILE A 301 -0.93 15.46 -11.49
C ILE A 301 -0.37 16.64 -12.28
N ALA A 302 -1.18 17.67 -12.52
CA ALA A 302 -0.73 18.86 -13.24
C ALA A 302 0.42 19.57 -12.52
N LYS A 303 0.31 19.78 -11.20
CA LYS A 303 1.38 20.37 -10.39
C LYS A 303 2.69 19.58 -10.48
N SER A 304 2.61 18.25 -10.32
CA SER A 304 3.78 17.38 -10.39
C SER A 304 4.46 17.41 -11.76
N TYR A 305 3.66 17.37 -12.83
CA TYR A 305 4.19 17.45 -14.19
C TYR A 305 4.92 18.78 -14.45
N TYR A 306 4.26 19.91 -14.20
CA TYR A 306 4.85 21.22 -14.46
C TYR A 306 6.05 21.51 -13.56
N ALA A 307 6.02 21.07 -12.30
CA ALA A 307 7.17 21.14 -11.40
C ALA A 307 8.37 20.33 -11.95
N SER A 308 8.12 19.15 -12.54
CA SER A 308 9.19 18.30 -13.11
C SER A 308 9.92 18.93 -14.28
N ILE A 309 9.26 19.83 -15.03
CA ILE A 309 9.84 20.56 -16.15
C ILE A 309 10.23 22.01 -15.79
N GLY A 310 10.15 22.37 -14.51
CA GLY A 310 10.52 23.71 -14.02
C GLY A 310 9.66 24.85 -14.54
N ARG A 311 8.36 24.60 -14.84
CA ARG A 311 7.44 25.58 -15.43
C ARG A 311 6.38 26.03 -14.42
N ASP A 312 6.31 27.34 -14.18
CA ASP A 312 5.30 27.95 -13.30
C ASP A 312 3.89 27.90 -13.91
N ILE A 313 2.92 27.58 -13.08
CA ILE A 313 1.51 27.45 -13.49
C ILE A 313 0.56 28.15 -12.53
N ASP A 314 -0.59 28.56 -13.09
CA ASP A 314 -1.77 29.00 -12.36
C ASP A 314 -2.91 27.99 -12.62
N ILE A 315 -3.35 27.27 -11.57
CA ILE A 315 -4.32 26.17 -11.72
C ILE A 315 -5.75 26.66 -11.53
N ILE A 316 -6.56 26.33 -12.51
CA ILE A 316 -8.01 26.53 -12.51
C ILE A 316 -8.68 25.16 -12.41
N LYS A 317 -9.12 24.84 -11.18
CA LYS A 317 -9.79 23.55 -10.92
C LYS A 317 -11.19 23.53 -11.49
N LEU A 318 -11.46 22.59 -12.40
CA LEU A 318 -12.78 22.33 -12.96
C LEU A 318 -13.15 20.85 -12.70
N ASN A 319 -14.47 20.55 -12.75
CA ASN A 319 -14.97 19.20 -12.50
C ASN A 319 -15.43 18.46 -13.76
N GLY A 320 -15.60 19.18 -14.87
CA GLY A 320 -16.05 18.61 -16.16
C GLY A 320 -16.08 19.67 -17.25
N SER A 321 -16.25 19.25 -18.50
CA SER A 321 -16.23 20.10 -19.71
C SER A 321 -15.02 21.03 -19.74
N ILE A 322 -13.86 20.46 -19.45
CA ILE A 322 -12.60 21.20 -19.23
C ILE A 322 -12.16 21.88 -20.52
N GLU A 323 -12.53 21.30 -21.68
CA GLU A 323 -12.24 21.80 -23.03
C GLU A 323 -12.81 23.23 -23.26
N LEU A 324 -13.87 23.62 -22.55
CA LEU A 324 -14.42 24.96 -22.63
C LEU A 324 -13.51 26.05 -22.10
N ALA A 325 -12.63 25.73 -21.17
CA ALA A 325 -11.79 26.72 -20.50
C ALA A 325 -10.88 27.50 -21.46
N PRO A 326 -10.08 26.86 -22.34
CA PRO A 326 -9.27 27.59 -23.31
C PRO A 326 -10.12 28.27 -24.39
N ILE A 327 -11.25 27.68 -24.81
CA ILE A 327 -12.13 28.26 -25.80
C ILE A 327 -12.73 29.60 -25.34
N LEU A 328 -13.03 29.69 -24.04
CA LEU A 328 -13.57 30.90 -23.41
C LEU A 328 -12.47 31.84 -22.86
N GLY A 329 -11.19 31.55 -23.09
CA GLY A 329 -10.07 32.35 -22.63
C GLY A 329 -9.82 32.27 -21.11
N LEU A 330 -10.45 31.32 -20.41
CA LEU A 330 -10.27 31.11 -18.99
C LEU A 330 -8.89 30.54 -18.68
N SER A 331 -8.39 29.62 -19.51
CA SER A 331 -7.04 29.03 -19.39
C SER A 331 -6.30 29.08 -20.72
N ASP A 332 -4.99 28.89 -20.67
CA ASP A 332 -4.15 28.79 -21.85
C ASP A 332 -4.12 27.33 -22.39
N VAL A 333 -4.11 26.39 -21.47
CA VAL A 333 -4.06 24.95 -21.75
C VAL A 333 -4.99 24.19 -20.80
N ILE A 334 -5.20 22.93 -21.11
CA ILE A 334 -5.85 21.96 -20.22
C ILE A 334 -4.91 20.79 -19.95
N VAL A 335 -5.05 20.19 -18.76
CA VAL A 335 -4.49 18.87 -18.44
C VAL A 335 -5.67 17.92 -18.24
N ASP A 336 -5.82 16.95 -19.14
CA ASP A 336 -6.91 15.98 -19.06
C ASP A 336 -6.53 14.64 -19.72
N ILE A 337 -7.41 13.65 -19.49
CA ILE A 337 -7.31 12.32 -20.08
C ILE A 337 -7.72 12.35 -21.55
N VAL A 338 -6.92 11.72 -22.39
CA VAL A 338 -7.20 11.56 -23.82
C VAL A 338 -7.19 10.07 -24.18
N GLU A 339 -8.31 9.54 -24.63
CA GLU A 339 -8.43 8.19 -25.18
C GLU A 339 -8.21 8.24 -26.71
N THR A 340 -9.14 8.81 -27.47
CA THR A 340 -9.06 8.92 -28.93
C THR A 340 -8.71 10.33 -29.44
N GLY A 341 -8.86 11.33 -28.60
CA GLY A 341 -8.66 12.74 -28.92
C GLY A 341 -9.78 13.36 -29.78
N THR A 342 -10.90 12.65 -29.99
CA THR A 342 -12.02 13.15 -30.81
C THR A 342 -12.63 14.42 -30.23
N THR A 343 -12.94 14.42 -28.92
CA THR A 343 -13.48 15.59 -28.21
C THR A 343 -12.59 16.81 -28.36
N LEU A 344 -11.26 16.64 -28.23
CA LEU A 344 -10.32 17.75 -28.40
C LEU A 344 -10.40 18.33 -29.83
N ARG A 345 -10.34 17.47 -30.85
CA ARG A 345 -10.39 17.91 -32.26
C ARG A 345 -11.68 18.62 -32.60
N GLU A 346 -12.83 18.10 -32.15
CA GLU A 346 -14.15 18.71 -32.37
C GLU A 346 -14.28 20.10 -31.73
N ASN A 347 -13.49 20.36 -30.67
CA ASN A 347 -13.44 21.63 -29.95
C ASN A 347 -12.24 22.51 -30.33
N GLY A 348 -11.56 22.23 -31.44
CA GLY A 348 -10.43 23.04 -31.93
C GLY A 348 -9.17 22.97 -31.08
N LEU A 349 -9.06 21.94 -30.26
CA LEU A 349 -7.89 21.72 -29.41
C LEU A 349 -6.98 20.63 -29.99
N ARG A 350 -5.69 20.74 -29.75
CA ARG A 350 -4.68 19.73 -30.08
C ARG A 350 -3.92 19.28 -28.86
N VAL A 351 -3.47 18.04 -28.87
CA VAL A 351 -2.50 17.55 -27.87
C VAL A 351 -1.17 18.25 -28.11
N VAL A 352 -0.65 18.88 -27.07
CA VAL A 352 0.69 19.52 -27.06
C VAL A 352 1.73 18.51 -26.58
N THR A 353 1.43 17.82 -25.47
CA THR A 353 2.33 16.84 -24.86
C THR A 353 1.53 15.70 -24.23
N GLU A 354 1.99 14.47 -24.42
CA GLU A 354 1.57 13.29 -23.68
C GLU A 354 2.63 12.98 -22.63
N PHE A 355 2.26 12.87 -21.36
CA PHE A 355 3.27 12.74 -20.32
C PHE A 355 3.05 11.59 -19.33
N MET A 356 1.84 10.98 -19.30
CA MET A 356 1.59 9.86 -18.41
C MET A 356 0.65 8.84 -19.07
N PRO A 357 1.08 7.59 -19.30
CA PRO A 357 0.19 6.52 -19.71
C PRO A 357 -0.73 6.11 -18.56
N ILE A 358 -1.99 5.83 -18.87
CA ILE A 358 -3.01 5.46 -17.91
C ILE A 358 -3.61 4.12 -18.30
N SER A 359 -3.79 3.26 -17.31
CA SER A 359 -4.59 2.04 -17.36
C SER A 359 -5.15 1.74 -15.98
N ALA A 360 -6.11 0.84 -15.90
CA ALA A 360 -6.70 0.47 -14.62
C ALA A 360 -5.75 -0.44 -13.81
N ARG A 361 -5.64 -0.17 -12.52
CA ARG A 361 -4.78 -0.86 -11.56
C ARG A 361 -5.62 -1.67 -10.59
N PHE A 362 -5.21 -2.92 -10.33
CA PHE A 362 -5.70 -3.70 -9.21
C PHE A 362 -4.93 -3.26 -7.97
N ILE A 363 -5.67 -2.77 -6.98
CA ILE A 363 -5.12 -2.19 -5.75
C ILE A 363 -5.68 -2.88 -4.53
N ALA A 364 -4.92 -2.84 -3.42
CA ALA A 364 -5.31 -3.44 -2.15
C ALA A 364 -5.03 -2.50 -0.97
N ASN A 365 -5.88 -2.58 0.06
CA ASN A 365 -5.60 -1.98 1.35
C ASN A 365 -4.40 -2.65 2.00
N LYS A 366 -3.46 -1.88 2.52
CA LYS A 366 -2.20 -2.39 3.09
C LYS A 366 -2.42 -3.27 4.32
N ALA A 367 -3.35 -2.91 5.19
CA ALA A 367 -3.68 -3.70 6.37
C ALA A 367 -4.43 -4.98 5.98
N SER A 368 -5.48 -4.89 5.17
CA SER A 368 -6.22 -6.07 4.68
C SER A 368 -5.31 -7.07 3.99
N TYR A 369 -4.31 -6.60 3.22
CA TYR A 369 -3.35 -7.47 2.56
C TYR A 369 -2.53 -8.30 3.55
N GLN A 370 -2.21 -7.78 4.75
CA GLN A 370 -1.48 -8.56 5.77
C GLN A 370 -2.30 -9.76 6.28
N PHE A 371 -3.63 -9.61 6.38
CA PHE A 371 -4.51 -10.62 6.95
C PHE A 371 -5.18 -11.54 5.92
N LYS A 372 -5.42 -11.03 4.69
CA LYS A 372 -6.16 -11.70 3.61
C LYS A 372 -5.32 -11.93 2.34
N HIS A 373 -3.98 -11.93 2.46
CA HIS A 373 -3.08 -12.03 1.30
C HIS A 373 -3.32 -13.30 0.47
N ARG A 374 -3.68 -14.43 1.08
CA ARG A 374 -3.90 -15.69 0.37
C ARG A 374 -5.04 -15.57 -0.65
N GLU A 375 -6.17 -15.01 -0.22
CA GLU A 375 -7.34 -14.79 -1.06
C GLU A 375 -7.05 -13.74 -2.14
N MET A 376 -6.30 -12.69 -1.79
CA MET A 376 -5.90 -11.65 -2.74
C MET A 376 -4.88 -12.16 -3.76
N ASP A 377 -3.89 -12.96 -3.34
CA ASP A 377 -2.89 -13.55 -4.24
C ASP A 377 -3.55 -14.58 -5.17
N GLU A 378 -4.52 -15.38 -4.68
CA GLU A 378 -5.31 -16.29 -5.54
C GLU A 378 -6.07 -15.51 -6.62
N MET A 379 -6.71 -14.38 -6.24
CA MET A 379 -7.41 -13.52 -7.19
C MET A 379 -6.43 -12.90 -8.19
N LEU A 380 -5.28 -12.42 -7.72
CA LEU A 380 -4.24 -11.80 -8.53
C LEU A 380 -3.69 -12.77 -9.59
N GLU A 381 -3.39 -14.01 -9.22
CA GLU A 381 -2.90 -15.04 -10.14
C GLU A 381 -3.95 -15.38 -11.22
N LYS A 382 -5.22 -15.51 -10.83
CA LYS A 382 -6.32 -15.74 -11.78
C LYS A 382 -6.48 -14.54 -12.74
N LEU A 383 -6.38 -13.31 -12.22
CA LEU A 383 -6.41 -12.09 -13.05
C LEU A 383 -5.26 -12.07 -14.07
N ARG A 384 -4.04 -12.37 -13.63
CA ARG A 384 -2.86 -12.43 -14.51
C ARG A 384 -3.06 -13.45 -15.64
N ALA A 385 -3.52 -14.64 -15.29
CA ALA A 385 -3.78 -15.70 -16.29
C ALA A 385 -4.87 -15.30 -17.31
N ALA A 386 -5.97 -14.70 -16.84
CA ALA A 386 -7.05 -14.24 -17.71
C ALA A 386 -6.63 -13.10 -18.64
N LEU A 387 -5.82 -12.16 -18.15
CA LEU A 387 -5.30 -11.05 -18.95
C LEU A 387 -4.31 -11.53 -20.01
N ALA A 388 -3.38 -12.44 -19.66
CA ALA A 388 -2.45 -13.05 -20.62
C ALA A 388 -3.20 -13.79 -21.76
N ALA A 389 -4.21 -14.59 -21.40
CA ALA A 389 -5.03 -15.29 -22.40
C ALA A 389 -5.84 -14.35 -23.33
N LYS A 390 -6.18 -13.14 -22.86
CA LYS A 390 -6.83 -12.10 -23.69
C LYS A 390 -5.85 -11.36 -24.60
N GLU A 391 -4.58 -11.27 -24.22
CA GLU A 391 -3.53 -10.66 -25.09
C GLU A 391 -3.10 -11.58 -26.22
N GLU A 392 -3.03 -12.89 -25.98
CA GLU A 392 -2.70 -13.90 -27.01
C GLU A 392 -3.78 -14.02 -28.12
N LYS A 393 -5.02 -13.58 -27.84
CA LYS A 393 -6.15 -13.63 -28.79
C LYS A 393 -6.32 -12.36 -29.63
N LYS A 394 -5.49 -11.33 -29.40
CA LYS A 394 -5.50 -10.07 -30.18
C LYS A 394 -4.43 -10.07 -31.25
#